data_76390c035bd6037e80f743d58cb976d6
#
_entry.id   76390c035bd6037e80f743d58cb976d6
#
_cell.length_a   1.000
_cell.length_b   1.000
_cell.length_c   1.000
_cell.angle_alpha   90.00
_cell.angle_beta   90.00
_cell.angle_gamma   90.00
#
_symmetry.space_group_name_H-M   'P 1'
#
loop_
_entity.id
_entity.type
_entity.pdbx_description
1 polymer ?
#
loop_
_entity_poly.entity_id
_entity_poly.type
_entity_poly.pdbx_seq_one_letter_code
_entity_poly.pdbx_strand_id
1 'polypeptide(L)'
;MAVQKENDRELIVDEDTLSEVINESKSGSPAAGHAVSDYFGTDEIFSRVIASADEEFGKSKRLLYFSGVAAGLSIGLSFLARAAVAAEVMPDGSPLIANLIYPIGFMLIVLGRYQLFTENTLTPVTLVLTRIASVPMLLSNWGVVLAGNLTGALIIGLVMATSGVLEPEAAEVAASFGEHGLSLPWFSLFIKAIVAGWIVASMVWLVHAAQDTISRIVIVFSLMFLIPTADLFHCIIGSCEAFYAVFR
;
A
#
# COMPACT_ATOMS: atom_id res chain seq x y z
N MET A 1 -3.08 -53.77 34.35
CA MET A 1 -2.42 -52.82 35.29
C MET A 1 -1.16 -52.14 34.67
N ALA A 2 -0.68 -52.55 33.51
CA ALA A 2 0.49 -51.97 32.86
C ALA A 2 0.14 -50.85 31.84
N VAL A 3 -1.05 -50.86 31.26
CA VAL A 3 -1.48 -49.88 30.22
C VAL A 3 -1.84 -48.51 30.82
N GLN A 4 -2.23 -48.48 32.10
CA GLN A 4 -2.67 -47.23 32.77
C GLN A 4 -1.46 -46.38 33.28
N LYS A 5 -0.28 -47.01 33.39
CA LYS A 5 0.93 -46.29 33.82
C LYS A 5 1.70 -45.59 32.69
N GLU A 6 1.42 -45.98 31.44
CA GLU A 6 2.09 -45.38 30.29
C GLU A 6 1.38 -44.08 29.82
N ASN A 7 0.07 -43.96 30.06
CA ASN A 7 -0.73 -42.80 29.71
C ASN A 7 -0.56 -41.62 30.70
N ASP A 8 -0.14 -41.90 31.94
CA ASP A 8 0.10 -40.87 32.96
C ASP A 8 1.48 -40.20 32.80
N ARG A 9 2.40 -40.75 32.00
CA ARG A 9 3.72 -40.17 31.75
C ARG A 9 3.73 -39.12 30.61
N GLU A 10 2.77 -39.14 29.73
CA GLU A 10 2.67 -38.15 28.61
C GLU A 10 2.07 -36.82 29.02
N LEU A 11 1.51 -36.69 30.22
CA LEU A 11 0.87 -35.44 30.70
C LEU A 11 1.73 -34.65 31.72
N ILE A 12 2.90 -35.14 32.08
CA ILE A 12 3.84 -34.39 32.92
C ILE A 12 4.80 -33.67 31.95
N VAL A 13 4.42 -32.45 31.53
CA VAL A 13 5.40 -31.53 30.91
C VAL A 13 6.51 -31.34 31.95
N ASP A 14 7.71 -31.73 31.58
CA ASP A 14 8.91 -31.59 32.41
C ASP A 14 9.07 -30.13 32.85
N GLU A 15 9.34 -29.86 34.12
CA GLU A 15 9.53 -28.51 34.66
C GLU A 15 10.63 -27.73 33.92
N ASP A 16 11.63 -28.42 33.37
CA ASP A 16 12.65 -27.81 32.54
C ASP A 16 12.11 -27.31 31.21
N THR A 17 11.23 -28.07 30.54
CA THR A 17 10.55 -27.68 29.29
C THR A 17 9.57 -26.53 29.52
N LEU A 18 8.86 -26.52 30.64
CA LEU A 18 7.99 -25.42 31.06
C LEU A 18 8.81 -24.16 31.37
N SER A 19 9.95 -24.31 32.01
CA SER A 19 10.90 -23.24 32.34
C SER A 19 11.51 -22.62 31.07
N GLU A 20 11.90 -23.42 30.07
CA GLU A 20 12.41 -22.94 28.80
C GLU A 20 11.34 -22.16 28.04
N VAL A 21 10.11 -22.67 27.94
CA VAL A 21 9.02 -22.02 27.26
C VAL A 21 8.57 -20.71 27.93
N ILE A 22 8.64 -20.65 29.29
CA ILE A 22 8.37 -19.42 30.03
C ILE A 22 9.52 -18.42 29.85
N ASN A 23 10.78 -18.85 29.79
CA ASN A 23 11.93 -18.01 29.56
C ASN A 23 12.03 -17.47 28.12
N GLU A 24 11.48 -18.15 27.12
CA GLU A 24 11.36 -17.65 25.75
C GLU A 24 10.29 -16.56 25.63
N SER A 25 9.36 -16.46 26.54
CA SER A 25 8.35 -15.42 26.56
C SER A 25 8.93 -14.14 27.14
N LYS A 26 9.27 -13.18 26.27
CA LYS A 26 9.80 -11.85 26.63
C LYS A 26 8.90 -11.05 27.59
N SER A 27 7.67 -11.47 27.81
CA SER A 27 6.68 -10.80 28.65
C SER A 27 6.44 -11.49 30.00
N GLY A 28 7.07 -12.66 30.25
CA GLY A 28 6.79 -13.48 31.44
C GLY A 28 5.36 -14.10 31.44
N SER A 29 4.64 -14.00 30.34
CA SER A 29 3.35 -14.66 30.17
C SER A 29 3.55 -16.14 29.87
N PRO A 30 2.69 -17.06 30.39
CA PRO A 30 2.76 -18.47 30.04
C PRO A 30 2.65 -18.66 28.52
N ALA A 31 3.38 -19.65 27.99
CA ALA A 31 3.38 -19.98 26.55
C ALA A 31 1.98 -20.24 25.96
N ALA A 32 1.00 -20.55 26.77
CA ALA A 32 -0.40 -20.61 26.40
C ALA A 32 -0.90 -19.28 25.78
N GLY A 33 -0.31 -18.13 26.11
CA GLY A 33 -0.59 -16.83 25.48
C GLY A 33 -0.19 -16.76 24.02
N HIS A 34 0.83 -17.50 23.58
CA HIS A 34 1.20 -17.62 22.17
C HIS A 34 0.28 -18.54 21.37
N ALA A 35 -0.26 -19.60 22.01
CA ALA A 35 -1.20 -20.53 21.36
C ALA A 35 -2.58 -19.94 21.11
N VAL A 36 -2.91 -18.81 21.74
CA VAL A 36 -4.21 -18.10 21.61
C VAL A 36 -4.09 -16.82 20.81
N SER A 37 -2.88 -16.44 20.36
CA SER A 37 -2.68 -15.23 19.54
C SER A 37 -3.02 -15.51 18.08
N ASP A 38 -4.18 -15.04 17.64
CA ASP A 38 -4.55 -15.01 16.22
C ASP A 38 -3.76 -13.95 15.42
N TYR A 39 -2.86 -13.21 16.07
CA TYR A 39 -2.09 -12.14 15.46
C TYR A 39 -0.65 -12.56 15.18
N PHE A 40 -0.13 -12.15 14.02
CA PHE A 40 1.29 -12.34 13.73
C PHE A 40 2.14 -11.46 14.64
N GLY A 41 3.22 -12.03 15.18
CA GLY A 41 4.27 -11.27 15.84
C GLY A 41 4.96 -10.31 14.86
N THR A 42 5.62 -9.29 15.39
CA THR A 42 6.37 -8.30 14.57
C THR A 42 7.41 -8.97 13.68
N ASP A 43 8.09 -10.00 14.17
CA ASP A 43 9.12 -10.74 13.43
C ASP A 43 8.51 -11.56 12.28
N GLU A 44 7.29 -12.08 12.46
CA GLU A 44 6.55 -12.79 11.42
C GLU A 44 6.07 -11.82 10.32
N ILE A 45 5.54 -10.64 10.70
CA ILE A 45 5.16 -9.60 9.73
C ILE A 45 6.40 -9.17 8.94
N PHE A 46 7.52 -8.93 9.61
CA PHE A 46 8.77 -8.56 8.97
C PHE A 46 9.26 -9.64 8.00
N SER A 47 9.20 -10.92 8.39
CA SER A 47 9.54 -12.05 7.52
C SER A 47 8.66 -12.12 6.28
N ARG A 48 7.37 -11.81 6.39
CA ARG A 48 6.43 -11.72 5.26
C ARG A 48 6.77 -10.56 4.31
N VAL A 49 7.15 -9.41 4.86
CA VAL A 49 7.62 -8.25 4.07
C VAL A 49 8.88 -8.64 3.28
N ILE A 50 9.85 -9.30 3.93
CA ILE A 50 11.07 -9.79 3.26
C ILE A 50 10.73 -10.79 2.15
N ALA A 51 9.87 -11.76 2.41
CA ALA A 51 9.49 -12.77 1.42
C ALA A 51 8.79 -12.14 0.20
N SER A 52 7.91 -11.15 0.44
CA SER A 52 7.27 -10.39 -0.64
C SER A 52 8.28 -9.60 -1.47
N ALA A 53 9.24 -8.96 -0.81
CA ALA A 53 10.29 -8.19 -1.46
C ALA A 53 11.23 -9.09 -2.30
N ASP A 54 11.58 -10.26 -1.81
CA ASP A 54 12.41 -11.24 -2.55
C ASP A 54 11.68 -11.73 -3.81
N GLU A 55 10.38 -12.03 -3.71
CA GLU A 55 9.54 -12.35 -4.86
C GLU A 55 9.54 -11.21 -5.91
N GLU A 56 9.47 -9.96 -5.46
CA GLU A 56 9.52 -8.78 -6.35
C GLU A 56 10.86 -8.67 -7.07
N PHE A 57 11.99 -8.86 -6.38
CA PHE A 57 13.32 -8.83 -6.98
C PHE A 57 13.56 -9.99 -7.97
N GLY A 58 12.90 -11.14 -7.76
CA GLY A 58 12.94 -12.27 -8.68
C GLY A 58 12.21 -12.05 -10.01
N LYS A 59 11.35 -11.05 -10.12
CA LYS A 59 10.59 -10.75 -11.34
C LYS A 59 11.48 -10.14 -12.42
N SER A 60 11.22 -10.48 -13.67
CA SER A 60 11.90 -9.85 -14.81
C SER A 60 11.56 -8.35 -14.89
N LYS A 61 12.49 -7.51 -15.34
CA LYS A 61 12.27 -6.07 -15.52
C LYS A 61 11.08 -5.75 -16.43
N ARG A 62 10.85 -6.58 -17.44
CA ARG A 62 9.68 -6.49 -18.33
C ARG A 62 8.38 -6.69 -17.54
N LEU A 63 8.32 -7.71 -16.68
CA LEU A 63 7.13 -7.98 -15.86
C LEU A 63 6.88 -6.85 -14.87
N LEU A 64 7.93 -6.36 -14.21
CA LEU A 64 7.84 -5.21 -13.27
C LEU A 64 7.31 -3.96 -13.98
N TYR A 65 7.82 -3.66 -15.19
CA TYR A 65 7.38 -2.51 -15.97
C TYR A 65 5.89 -2.61 -16.34
N PHE A 66 5.44 -3.72 -16.91
CA PHE A 66 4.02 -3.86 -17.30
C PHE A 66 3.08 -3.94 -16.09
N SER A 67 3.50 -4.56 -15.01
CA SER A 67 2.77 -4.51 -13.74
C SER A 67 2.70 -3.08 -13.20
N GLY A 68 3.78 -2.32 -13.34
CA GLY A 68 3.80 -0.90 -13.03
C GLY A 68 2.85 -0.07 -13.91
N VAL A 69 2.78 -0.35 -15.21
CA VAL A 69 1.80 0.30 -16.12
C VAL A 69 0.36 0.00 -15.67
N ALA A 70 0.07 -1.26 -15.33
CA ALA A 70 -1.24 -1.65 -14.82
C ALA A 70 -1.57 -0.91 -13.50
N ALA A 71 -0.61 -0.76 -12.61
CA ALA A 71 -0.77 0.02 -11.37
C ALA A 71 -1.04 1.51 -11.67
N GLY A 72 -0.30 2.11 -12.59
CA GLY A 72 -0.50 3.50 -13.00
C GLY A 72 -1.88 3.75 -13.62
N LEU A 73 -2.37 2.82 -14.45
CA LEU A 73 -3.74 2.87 -14.98
C LEU A 73 -4.78 2.72 -13.86
N SER A 74 -4.58 1.76 -12.95
CA SER A 74 -5.51 1.50 -11.85
C SER A 74 -5.60 2.68 -10.89
N ILE A 75 -4.48 3.34 -10.59
CA ILE A 75 -4.45 4.51 -9.71
C ILE A 75 -5.20 5.70 -10.33
N GLY A 76 -5.19 5.81 -11.66
CA GLY A 76 -5.98 6.81 -12.38
C GLY A 76 -7.48 6.66 -12.20
N LEU A 77 -7.98 5.45 -11.89
CA LEU A 77 -9.38 5.24 -11.54
C LEU A 77 -9.76 5.90 -10.20
N SER A 78 -8.82 6.01 -9.25
CA SER A 78 -9.03 6.83 -8.04
C SER A 78 -9.25 8.30 -8.38
N PHE A 79 -8.45 8.85 -9.28
CA PHE A 79 -8.59 10.23 -9.73
C PHE A 79 -9.91 10.44 -10.47
N LEU A 80 -10.24 9.58 -11.45
CA LEU A 80 -11.49 9.61 -12.19
C LEU A 80 -12.70 9.56 -11.26
N ALA A 81 -12.75 8.57 -10.39
CA ALA A 81 -13.88 8.36 -9.48
C ALA A 81 -14.05 9.53 -8.51
N ARG A 82 -12.93 10.04 -7.96
CA ARG A 82 -12.96 11.20 -7.07
C ARG A 82 -13.48 12.45 -7.76
N ALA A 83 -13.05 12.72 -8.99
CA ALA A 83 -13.52 13.87 -9.78
C ALA A 83 -15.01 13.76 -10.10
N ALA A 84 -15.48 12.58 -10.52
CA ALA A 84 -16.89 12.35 -10.82
C ALA A 84 -17.77 12.54 -9.58
N VAL A 85 -17.41 11.92 -8.43
CA VAL A 85 -18.18 12.09 -7.18
C VAL A 85 -18.10 13.52 -6.66
N ALA A 86 -16.94 14.18 -6.78
CA ALA A 86 -16.80 15.57 -6.35
C ALA A 86 -17.71 16.51 -7.16
N ALA A 87 -17.85 16.30 -8.46
CA ALA A 87 -18.75 17.09 -9.29
C ALA A 87 -20.21 16.97 -8.86
N GLU A 88 -20.64 15.78 -8.44
CA GLU A 88 -22.01 15.54 -7.98
C GLU A 88 -22.31 16.14 -6.59
N VAL A 89 -21.32 16.18 -5.69
CA VAL A 89 -21.54 16.62 -4.31
C VAL A 89 -21.11 18.05 -4.01
N MET A 90 -20.25 18.64 -4.83
CA MET A 90 -19.87 20.06 -4.74
C MET A 90 -20.75 20.87 -5.71
N PRO A 91 -21.21 22.08 -5.40
CA PRO A 91 -20.73 22.98 -4.32
C PRO A 91 -21.40 22.82 -2.95
N ASP A 92 -22.50 22.07 -2.84
CA ASP A 92 -23.33 22.06 -1.62
C ASP A 92 -22.93 20.98 -0.61
N GLY A 93 -22.08 20.01 -1.02
CA GLY A 93 -21.65 18.88 -0.21
C GLY A 93 -20.24 18.99 0.35
N SER A 94 -19.90 18.04 1.26
CA SER A 94 -18.59 17.96 1.84
C SER A 94 -17.60 17.27 0.90
N PRO A 95 -16.37 17.80 0.70
CA PRO A 95 -15.29 17.12 -0.02
C PRO A 95 -14.96 15.72 0.51
N LEU A 96 -15.31 15.44 1.78
CA LEU A 96 -15.11 14.13 2.40
C LEU A 96 -15.84 13.01 1.65
N ILE A 97 -17.01 13.28 1.05
CA ILE A 97 -17.76 12.28 0.29
C ILE A 97 -16.98 11.84 -0.94
N ALA A 98 -16.39 12.78 -1.66
CA ALA A 98 -15.54 12.47 -2.83
C ALA A 98 -14.26 11.73 -2.41
N ASN A 99 -13.72 12.00 -1.23
CA ASN A 99 -12.54 11.33 -0.73
C ASN A 99 -12.80 9.87 -0.36
N LEU A 100 -14.06 9.46 -0.05
CA LEU A 100 -14.41 8.07 0.24
C LEU A 100 -14.12 7.12 -0.92
N ILE A 101 -14.21 7.59 -2.16
CA ILE A 101 -13.95 6.73 -3.33
C ILE A 101 -12.47 6.70 -3.75
N TYR A 102 -11.65 7.62 -3.23
CA TYR A 102 -10.23 7.71 -3.56
C TYR A 102 -9.45 6.38 -3.37
N PRO A 103 -9.73 5.53 -2.37
CA PRO A 103 -9.00 4.27 -2.17
C PRO A 103 -9.19 3.22 -3.26
N ILE A 104 -10.13 3.38 -4.20
CA ILE A 104 -10.52 2.32 -5.15
C ILE A 104 -9.35 1.82 -6.01
N GLY A 105 -8.52 2.73 -6.53
CA GLY A 105 -7.35 2.37 -7.33
C GLY A 105 -6.30 1.62 -6.52
N PHE A 106 -6.10 2.00 -5.26
CA PHE A 106 -5.20 1.29 -4.35
C PHE A 106 -5.71 -0.11 -4.02
N MET A 107 -7.02 -0.29 -3.82
CA MET A 107 -7.59 -1.62 -3.62
C MET A 107 -7.31 -2.53 -4.82
N LEU A 108 -7.47 -2.02 -6.05
CA LEU A 108 -7.17 -2.77 -7.26
C LEU A 108 -5.68 -3.16 -7.33
N ILE A 109 -4.79 -2.26 -6.92
CA ILE A 109 -3.34 -2.49 -6.93
C ILE A 109 -2.95 -3.53 -5.89
N VAL A 110 -3.35 -3.33 -4.63
CA VAL A 110 -2.99 -4.20 -3.51
C VAL A 110 -3.56 -5.60 -3.70
N LEU A 111 -4.86 -5.72 -4.04
CA LEU A 111 -5.50 -7.02 -4.24
C LEU A 111 -5.06 -7.69 -5.54
N GLY A 112 -4.80 -6.90 -6.59
CA GLY A 112 -4.27 -7.38 -7.86
C GLY A 112 -2.77 -7.66 -7.84
N ARG A 113 -2.05 -7.30 -6.75
CA ARG A 113 -0.59 -7.45 -6.59
C ARG A 113 0.19 -6.78 -7.72
N TYR A 114 -0.29 -5.61 -8.18
CA TYR A 114 0.42 -4.80 -9.15
C TYR A 114 1.57 -4.04 -8.47
N GLN A 115 2.56 -3.64 -9.26
CA GLN A 115 3.75 -2.97 -8.74
C GLN A 115 3.53 -1.46 -8.63
N LEU A 116 3.34 -0.96 -7.44
CA LEU A 116 3.25 0.47 -7.17
C LEU A 116 4.54 0.97 -6.50
N PHE A 117 5.14 2.00 -7.08
CA PHE A 117 6.40 2.58 -6.62
C PHE A 117 6.39 2.94 -5.12
N THR A 118 5.28 3.49 -4.63
CA THR A 118 5.14 3.90 -3.22
C THR A 118 5.01 2.73 -2.26
N GLU A 119 4.46 1.58 -2.68
CA GLU A 119 4.51 0.35 -1.90
C GLU A 119 5.94 -0.19 -1.82
N ASN A 120 6.67 -0.09 -2.92
CA ASN A 120 8.07 -0.52 -3.01
C ASN A 120 9.05 0.40 -2.24
N THR A 121 8.57 1.43 -1.56
CA THR A 121 9.39 2.20 -0.61
C THR A 121 9.59 1.47 0.72
N LEU A 122 8.79 0.45 1.04
CA LEU A 122 9.00 -0.41 2.21
C LEU A 122 9.62 -1.75 1.81
N THR A 123 8.96 -2.53 0.94
CA THR A 123 9.33 -3.93 0.67
C THR A 123 10.77 -4.08 0.16
N PRO A 124 11.21 -3.51 -0.97
CA PRO A 124 12.58 -3.63 -1.43
C PRO A 124 13.64 -2.99 -0.53
N VAL A 125 13.29 -1.93 0.22
CA VAL A 125 14.22 -1.26 1.13
C VAL A 125 14.59 -2.18 2.29
N THR A 126 13.68 -3.04 2.77
CA THR A 126 13.99 -4.01 3.83
C THR A 126 15.09 -4.98 3.41
N LEU A 127 15.15 -5.39 2.13
CA LEU A 127 16.21 -6.26 1.61
C LEU A 127 17.59 -5.57 1.63
N VAL A 128 17.63 -4.26 1.39
CA VAL A 128 18.89 -3.50 1.46
C VAL A 128 19.33 -3.31 2.91
N LEU A 129 18.39 -2.99 3.81
CA LEU A 129 18.69 -2.83 5.24
C LEU A 129 19.15 -4.14 5.90
N THR A 130 18.60 -5.27 5.45
CA THR A 130 19.00 -6.61 5.90
C THR A 130 20.21 -7.17 5.14
N ARG A 131 20.81 -6.38 4.21
CA ARG A 131 21.97 -6.74 3.39
C ARG A 131 21.75 -7.94 2.44
N ILE A 132 20.51 -8.25 2.12
CA ILE A 132 20.14 -9.29 1.14
C ILE A 132 20.27 -8.74 -0.29
N ALA A 133 19.96 -7.45 -0.49
CA ALA A 133 20.10 -6.78 -1.78
C ALA A 133 21.03 -5.56 -1.70
N SER A 134 21.56 -5.13 -2.87
CA SER A 134 22.39 -3.94 -2.98
C SER A 134 21.58 -2.69 -3.35
N VAL A 135 22.10 -1.51 -2.98
CA VAL A 135 21.50 -0.22 -3.37
C VAL A 135 21.33 -0.07 -4.90
N PRO A 136 22.30 -0.45 -5.76
CA PRO A 136 22.10 -0.41 -7.20
C PRO A 136 20.93 -1.29 -7.69
N MET A 137 20.73 -2.46 -7.09
CA MET A 137 19.57 -3.32 -7.41
C MET A 137 18.27 -2.64 -7.03
N LEU A 138 18.19 -2.01 -5.84
CA LEU A 138 17.04 -1.25 -5.40
C LEU A 138 16.71 -0.11 -6.38
N LEU A 139 17.70 0.72 -6.72
CA LEU A 139 17.51 1.84 -7.65
C LEU A 139 17.07 1.38 -9.04
N SER A 140 17.62 0.26 -9.53
CA SER A 140 17.19 -0.34 -10.79
C SER A 140 15.74 -0.83 -10.74
N ASN A 141 15.32 -1.43 -9.63
CA ASN A 141 13.93 -1.87 -9.43
C ASN A 141 12.97 -0.69 -9.37
N TRP A 142 13.30 0.30 -8.53
CA TRP A 142 12.54 1.54 -8.39
C TRP A 142 12.39 2.28 -9.73
N GLY A 143 13.47 2.41 -10.49
CA GLY A 143 13.44 3.09 -11.79
C GLY A 143 12.48 2.42 -12.78
N VAL A 144 12.47 1.09 -12.83
CA VAL A 144 11.58 0.33 -13.73
C VAL A 144 10.13 0.45 -13.31
N VAL A 145 9.82 0.28 -12.02
CA VAL A 145 8.46 0.37 -11.50
C VAL A 145 7.92 1.79 -11.64
N LEU A 146 8.72 2.80 -11.27
CA LEU A 146 8.35 4.21 -11.42
C LEU A 146 8.06 4.57 -12.89
N ALA A 147 8.93 4.15 -13.82
CA ALA A 147 8.71 4.35 -15.25
C ALA A 147 7.40 3.72 -15.73
N GLY A 148 7.09 2.49 -15.26
CA GLY A 148 5.81 1.83 -15.54
C GLY A 148 4.63 2.62 -14.99
N ASN A 149 4.68 3.02 -13.70
CA ASN A 149 3.61 3.79 -13.07
C ASN A 149 3.37 5.12 -13.80
N LEU A 150 4.43 5.87 -14.12
CA LEU A 150 4.31 7.14 -14.86
C LEU A 150 3.76 6.93 -16.27
N THR A 151 4.13 5.85 -16.95
CA THR A 151 3.55 5.49 -18.26
C THR A 151 2.05 5.25 -18.14
N GLY A 152 1.61 4.46 -17.14
CA GLY A 152 0.19 4.23 -16.89
C GLY A 152 -0.57 5.51 -16.51
N ALA A 153 0.02 6.35 -15.65
CA ALA A 153 -0.52 7.64 -15.26
C ALA A 153 -0.66 8.60 -16.45
N LEU A 154 0.34 8.64 -17.33
CA LEU A 154 0.32 9.43 -18.56
C LEU A 154 -0.81 8.99 -19.49
N ILE A 155 -0.94 7.69 -19.73
CA ILE A 155 -1.97 7.12 -20.60
C ILE A 155 -3.36 7.46 -20.06
N ILE A 156 -3.64 7.20 -18.79
CA ILE A 156 -4.96 7.46 -18.22
C ILE A 156 -5.26 8.97 -18.13
N GLY A 157 -4.29 9.80 -17.79
CA GLY A 157 -4.42 11.26 -17.78
C GLY A 157 -4.74 11.81 -19.18
N LEU A 158 -4.04 11.34 -20.22
CA LEU A 158 -4.31 11.70 -21.61
C LEU A 158 -5.72 11.24 -22.06
N VAL A 159 -6.08 9.99 -21.77
CA VAL A 159 -7.41 9.46 -22.11
C VAL A 159 -8.49 10.29 -21.43
N MET A 160 -8.38 10.58 -20.15
CA MET A 160 -9.36 11.39 -19.43
C MET A 160 -9.46 12.82 -19.99
N ALA A 161 -8.36 13.43 -20.42
CA ALA A 161 -8.34 14.79 -20.96
C ALA A 161 -8.93 14.90 -22.37
N THR A 162 -8.82 13.84 -23.20
CA THR A 162 -9.12 13.95 -24.64
C THR A 162 -10.31 13.12 -25.12
N SER A 163 -10.78 12.14 -24.33
CA SER A 163 -11.81 11.19 -24.80
C SER A 163 -13.25 11.61 -24.47
N GLY A 164 -13.44 12.64 -23.64
CA GLY A 164 -14.77 13.00 -23.14
C GLY A 164 -15.36 11.98 -22.16
N VAL A 165 -14.52 11.16 -21.51
CA VAL A 165 -14.96 10.17 -20.51
C VAL A 165 -15.49 10.82 -19.22
N LEU A 166 -15.07 12.05 -18.93
CA LEU A 166 -15.60 12.87 -17.86
C LEU A 166 -16.68 13.81 -18.40
N GLU A 167 -17.81 13.87 -17.69
CA GLU A 167 -18.81 14.91 -17.92
C GLU A 167 -18.20 16.30 -17.65
N PRO A 168 -18.73 17.37 -18.27
CA PRO A 168 -18.12 18.71 -18.20
C PRO A 168 -17.82 19.19 -16.80
N GLU A 169 -18.73 18.97 -15.85
CA GLU A 169 -18.59 19.37 -14.44
C GLU A 169 -17.46 18.59 -13.76
N ALA A 170 -17.39 17.26 -13.99
CA ALA A 170 -16.33 16.41 -13.46
C ALA A 170 -14.96 16.75 -14.08
N ALA A 171 -14.96 17.17 -15.34
CA ALA A 171 -13.75 17.60 -16.03
C ALA A 171 -13.18 18.92 -15.45
N GLU A 172 -14.04 19.88 -15.05
CA GLU A 172 -13.62 21.10 -14.35
C GLU A 172 -13.01 20.77 -12.96
N VAL A 173 -13.70 19.90 -12.21
CA VAL A 173 -13.21 19.46 -10.90
C VAL A 173 -11.89 18.71 -11.02
N ALA A 174 -11.74 17.82 -12.00
CA ALA A 174 -10.49 17.10 -12.26
C ALA A 174 -9.34 18.07 -12.55
N ALA A 175 -9.57 19.12 -13.36
CA ALA A 175 -8.57 20.14 -13.63
C ALA A 175 -8.16 20.88 -12.35
N SER A 176 -9.12 21.24 -11.51
CA SER A 176 -8.83 21.93 -10.25
C SER A 176 -7.92 21.15 -9.32
N PHE A 177 -8.02 19.82 -9.30
CA PHE A 177 -7.10 18.97 -8.49
C PHE A 177 -5.66 19.05 -9.01
N GLY A 178 -5.46 18.96 -10.33
CA GLY A 178 -4.14 19.10 -10.94
C GLY A 178 -3.54 20.49 -10.74
N GLU A 179 -4.32 21.54 -10.97
CA GLU A 179 -3.91 22.95 -10.77
C GLU A 179 -3.56 23.21 -9.30
N HIS A 180 -4.33 22.67 -8.34
CA HIS A 180 -4.01 22.79 -6.92
C HIS A 180 -2.63 22.21 -6.62
N GLY A 181 -2.36 20.98 -7.04
CA GLY A 181 -1.05 20.34 -6.83
C GLY A 181 0.10 21.11 -7.45
N LEU A 182 -0.07 21.60 -8.68
CA LEU A 182 0.96 22.36 -9.41
C LEU A 182 1.18 23.76 -8.84
N SER A 183 0.21 24.35 -8.14
CA SER A 183 0.31 25.69 -7.54
C SER A 183 1.06 25.72 -6.21
N LEU A 184 1.24 24.56 -5.56
CA LEU A 184 1.88 24.48 -4.25
C LEU A 184 3.39 24.80 -4.33
N PRO A 185 3.95 25.47 -3.31
CA PRO A 185 5.41 25.59 -3.19
C PRO A 185 6.02 24.19 -3.12
N TRP A 186 7.12 23.96 -3.89
CA TRP A 186 7.74 22.64 -4.00
C TRP A 186 8.10 22.02 -2.64
N PHE A 187 8.52 22.82 -1.67
CA PHE A 187 8.87 22.33 -0.33
C PHE A 187 7.63 21.83 0.44
N SER A 188 6.51 22.55 0.32
CA SER A 188 5.24 22.11 0.91
C SER A 188 4.78 20.79 0.29
N LEU A 189 4.81 20.71 -1.04
CA LEU A 189 4.46 19.48 -1.78
C LEU A 189 5.38 18.32 -1.39
N PHE A 190 6.68 18.58 -1.24
CA PHE A 190 7.66 17.58 -0.83
C PHE A 190 7.37 17.01 0.57
N ILE A 191 7.10 17.88 1.56
CA ILE A 191 6.75 17.44 2.92
C ILE A 191 5.43 16.66 2.93
N LYS A 192 4.40 17.14 2.22
CA LYS A 192 3.12 16.44 2.07
C LYS A 192 3.31 15.05 1.44
N ALA A 193 4.19 14.92 0.45
CA ALA A 193 4.51 13.65 -0.19
C ALA A 193 5.26 12.69 0.74
N ILE A 194 6.16 13.18 1.62
CA ILE A 194 6.82 12.35 2.64
C ILE A 194 5.77 11.76 3.60
N VAL A 195 4.84 12.57 4.09
CA VAL A 195 3.80 12.09 5.01
C VAL A 195 2.88 11.09 4.30
N ALA A 196 2.49 11.36 3.06
CA ALA A 196 1.72 10.40 2.25
C ALA A 196 2.47 9.08 2.05
N GLY A 197 3.78 9.15 1.76
CA GLY A 197 4.64 7.98 1.63
C GLY A 197 4.71 7.15 2.92
N TRP A 198 4.77 7.80 4.08
CA TRP A 198 4.72 7.12 5.38
C TRP A 198 3.39 6.39 5.58
N ILE A 199 2.27 7.02 5.24
CA ILE A 199 0.94 6.39 5.32
C ILE A 199 0.89 5.14 4.42
N VAL A 200 1.41 5.22 3.18
CA VAL A 200 1.47 4.07 2.28
C VAL A 200 2.37 2.96 2.83
N ALA A 201 3.56 3.29 3.35
CA ALA A 201 4.45 2.31 3.97
C ALA A 201 3.79 1.61 5.18
N SER A 202 3.05 2.38 6.01
CA SER A 202 2.27 1.83 7.13
C SER A 202 1.16 0.90 6.63
N MET A 203 0.47 1.27 5.54
CA MET A 203 -0.54 0.42 4.89
C MET A 203 0.08 -0.90 4.43
N VAL A 204 1.24 -0.87 3.77
CA VAL A 204 1.94 -2.08 3.31
C VAL A 204 2.28 -2.99 4.49
N TRP A 205 2.81 -2.44 5.59
CA TRP A 205 3.10 -3.20 6.81
C TRP A 205 1.84 -3.90 7.35
N LEU A 206 0.74 -3.16 7.51
CA LEU A 206 -0.51 -3.67 8.06
C LEU A 206 -1.19 -4.69 7.13
N VAL A 207 -1.07 -4.53 5.81
CA VAL A 207 -1.56 -5.53 4.83
C VAL A 207 -0.82 -6.86 4.98
N HIS A 208 0.49 -6.84 5.31
CA HIS A 208 1.23 -8.06 5.60
C HIS A 208 0.88 -8.68 6.97
N ALA A 209 0.38 -7.88 7.90
CA ALA A 209 -0.17 -8.35 9.17
C ALA A 209 -1.58 -8.96 9.04
N ALA A 210 -2.35 -8.56 8.02
CA ALA A 210 -3.70 -9.03 7.80
C ALA A 210 -3.74 -10.47 7.25
N GLN A 211 -4.63 -11.29 7.83
CA GLN A 211 -4.78 -12.71 7.49
C GLN A 211 -5.78 -12.95 6.37
N ASP A 212 -6.74 -12.05 6.19
CA ASP A 212 -7.84 -12.19 5.24
C ASP A 212 -7.99 -10.97 4.32
N THR A 213 -8.74 -11.15 3.24
CA THR A 213 -8.93 -10.12 2.21
C THR A 213 -9.76 -8.93 2.71
N ILE A 214 -10.75 -9.16 3.57
CA ILE A 214 -11.63 -8.08 4.07
C ILE A 214 -10.84 -7.15 4.97
N SER A 215 -10.01 -7.70 5.87
CA SER A 215 -9.10 -6.89 6.71
C SER A 215 -8.16 -6.03 5.85
N ARG A 216 -7.62 -6.59 4.76
CA ARG A 216 -6.78 -5.81 3.81
C ARG A 216 -7.56 -4.68 3.16
N ILE A 217 -8.80 -4.94 2.71
CA ILE A 217 -9.66 -3.91 2.11
C ILE A 217 -9.90 -2.78 3.11
N VAL A 218 -10.23 -3.10 4.37
CA VAL A 218 -10.49 -2.09 5.41
C VAL A 218 -9.23 -1.26 5.71
N ILE A 219 -8.06 -1.89 5.79
CA ILE A 219 -6.77 -1.20 6.00
C ILE A 219 -6.47 -0.25 4.84
N VAL A 220 -6.55 -0.74 3.60
CA VAL A 220 -6.30 0.08 2.40
C VAL A 220 -7.29 1.23 2.33
N PHE A 221 -8.58 0.96 2.53
CA PHE A 221 -9.62 1.99 2.52
C PHE A 221 -9.32 3.09 3.54
N SER A 222 -9.10 2.72 4.79
CA SER A 222 -8.95 3.66 5.90
C SER A 222 -7.72 4.56 5.73
N LEU A 223 -6.57 3.98 5.36
CA LEU A 223 -5.32 4.72 5.24
C LEU A 223 -5.26 5.54 3.96
N MET A 224 -5.77 5.02 2.85
CA MET A 224 -5.76 5.77 1.60
C MET A 224 -6.79 6.92 1.59
N PHE A 225 -7.92 6.77 2.29
CA PHE A 225 -8.88 7.85 2.52
C PHE A 225 -8.25 9.06 3.25
N LEU A 226 -7.30 8.80 4.15
CA LEU A 226 -6.63 9.86 4.91
C LEU A 226 -5.81 10.80 4.00
N ILE A 227 -5.23 10.29 2.91
CA ILE A 227 -4.34 11.08 2.02
C ILE A 227 -5.05 12.31 1.46
N PRO A 228 -6.16 12.20 0.71
CA PRO A 228 -6.86 13.37 0.19
C PRO A 228 -7.59 14.17 1.29
N THR A 229 -7.99 13.51 2.37
CA THR A 229 -8.70 14.17 3.48
C THR A 229 -7.79 15.14 4.26
N ALA A 230 -6.51 14.81 4.37
CA ALA A 230 -5.49 15.66 5.01
C ALA A 230 -4.74 16.54 3.99
N ASP A 231 -5.24 16.66 2.75
CA ASP A 231 -4.59 17.41 1.67
C ASP A 231 -3.12 17.01 1.45
N LEU A 232 -2.85 15.69 1.53
CA LEU A 232 -1.55 15.10 1.26
C LEU A 232 -1.46 14.68 -0.22
N PHE A 233 -0.23 14.55 -0.73
CA PHE A 233 0.00 14.25 -2.14
C PHE A 233 0.72 12.92 -2.33
N HIS A 234 0.04 12.00 -3.02
CA HIS A 234 0.63 10.73 -3.47
C HIS A 234 1.25 10.92 -4.85
N CYS A 235 2.54 10.59 -5.02
CA CYS A 235 3.29 10.95 -6.22
C CYS A 235 2.68 10.39 -7.53
N ILE A 236 2.13 9.18 -7.54
CA ILE A 236 1.59 8.59 -8.78
C ILE A 236 0.20 9.15 -9.11
N ILE A 237 -0.70 9.32 -8.12
CA ILE A 237 -1.99 10.01 -8.38
C ILE A 237 -1.74 11.46 -8.77
N GLY A 238 -0.89 12.18 -8.04
CA GLY A 238 -0.52 13.54 -8.38
C GLY A 238 0.08 13.66 -9.79
N SER A 239 0.78 12.62 -10.28
CA SER A 239 1.22 12.56 -11.67
C SER A 239 0.05 12.42 -12.64
N CYS A 240 -0.99 11.61 -12.33
CA CYS A 240 -2.21 11.54 -13.15
C CYS A 240 -2.91 12.89 -13.22
N GLU A 241 -3.08 13.56 -12.08
CA GLU A 241 -3.69 14.89 -11.96
C GLU A 241 -2.91 15.94 -12.75
N ALA A 242 -1.57 15.95 -12.64
CA ALA A 242 -0.70 16.86 -13.37
C ALA A 242 -0.74 16.61 -14.89
N PHE A 243 -0.67 15.35 -15.33
CA PHE A 243 -0.78 15.02 -16.76
C PHE A 243 -2.15 15.42 -17.31
N TYR A 244 -3.24 15.17 -16.58
CA TYR A 244 -4.56 15.61 -16.97
C TYR A 244 -4.61 17.13 -17.17
N ALA A 245 -4.10 17.91 -16.19
CA ALA A 245 -4.10 19.37 -16.27
C ALA A 245 -3.22 19.92 -17.42
N VAL A 246 -2.16 19.20 -17.80
CA VAL A 246 -1.28 19.59 -18.92
C VAL A 246 -1.93 19.30 -20.29
N PHE A 247 -2.73 18.22 -20.39
CA PHE A 247 -3.34 17.81 -21.67
C PHE A 247 -4.71 18.43 -21.95
N ARG A 248 -5.35 19.00 -20.93
CA ARG A 248 -6.60 19.69 -21.06
C ARG A 248 -6.40 21.14 -21.51
#